data_0a19b3ec6ee12ebd39f249af98e30f7c
#
_entry.id   0a19b3ec6ee12ebd39f249af98e30f7c
#
_cell.length_a   1.000
_cell.length_b   1.000
_cell.length_c   1.000
_cell.angle_alpha   90.00
_cell.angle_beta   90.00
_cell.angle_gamma   90.00
#
_symmetry.space_group_name_H-M   'P 1'
#
loop_
_entity.id
_entity.type
_entity.pdbx_description
1 polymer ?
#
loop_
_entity_poly.entity_id
_entity_poly.type
_entity_poly.pdbx_seq_one_letter_code
_entity_poly.pdbx_strand_id
1 'polypeptide(L)'
;MSPSFLIVGATGNTGRGVVEILSDTIRASSTFSEHRIIAQTRSAKSSTAKEFAKLSKVEVVELNWPAITSQWLREHEVERVFIASHNQPNQFAEESGFFYAALRAGVQYAVRISTTASNVRPDCPAYYPRQHWAIETMLESSAYDKLHWTSLQPNVFLGMWLSSAAELIKKVQNGGGKQDTLRLMANRDKPVGAIEPMDVSVVAAKLLLENDTAKHNKAKYVLNGPESITGAQIVAMVEERIGAKVDNVVFRDNSMLDEFAAASPELKNLFATMKEAADETFDSPLPTVPTSQDILDFAPPQITPAGVLDQLLK
;
A
#
# COMPACT_ATOMS: atom_id res chain seq x y z
N MET A 1 12.03 8.19 27.90
CA MET A 1 11.01 7.28 27.31
C MET A 1 11.78 6.25 26.50
N SER A 2 11.14 5.14 26.09
CA SER A 2 11.82 4.14 25.26
C SER A 2 11.80 4.56 23.79
N PRO A 3 12.81 4.18 22.99
CA PRO A 3 12.81 4.40 21.54
C PRO A 3 11.54 3.87 20.88
N SER A 4 11.16 4.44 19.75
CA SER A 4 9.91 4.07 19.13
C SER A 4 9.97 3.92 17.60
N PHE A 5 9.07 3.05 17.11
CA PHE A 5 8.63 3.01 15.72
C PHE A 5 7.38 3.88 15.59
N LEU A 6 7.34 4.79 14.63
CA LEU A 6 6.13 5.53 14.27
C LEU A 6 5.54 4.94 13.00
N ILE A 7 4.27 4.53 13.07
CA ILE A 7 3.53 4.02 11.93
C ILE A 7 2.46 5.04 11.55
N VAL A 8 2.73 5.83 10.52
CA VAL A 8 1.79 6.81 9.95
C VAL A 8 0.83 6.09 9.01
N GLY A 9 -0.48 6.31 9.19
CA GLY A 9 -1.51 5.57 8.47
C GLY A 9 -1.70 4.14 8.99
N ALA A 10 -1.48 3.94 10.29
CA ALA A 10 -1.49 2.63 10.94
C ALA A 10 -2.77 1.80 10.71
N THR A 11 -3.93 2.44 10.60
CA THR A 11 -5.21 1.75 10.38
C THR A 11 -5.55 1.52 8.91
N GLY A 12 -4.66 1.90 7.99
CA GLY A 12 -4.82 1.69 6.54
C GLY A 12 -4.42 0.28 6.08
N ASN A 13 -4.55 0.03 4.77
CA ASN A 13 -4.37 -1.30 4.17
C ASN A 13 -3.00 -1.93 4.49
N THR A 14 -1.91 -1.17 4.40
CA THR A 14 -0.56 -1.66 4.67
C THR A 14 -0.12 -1.37 6.11
N GLY A 15 -0.48 -0.20 6.67
CA GLY A 15 -0.08 0.18 8.02
C GLY A 15 -0.56 -0.80 9.09
N ARG A 16 -1.75 -1.40 8.89
CA ARG A 16 -2.31 -2.38 9.81
C ARG A 16 -1.38 -3.58 9.98
N GLY A 17 -0.99 -4.21 8.90
CA GLY A 17 -0.10 -5.36 8.96
C GLY A 17 1.28 -5.02 9.54
N VAL A 18 1.80 -3.80 9.27
CA VAL A 18 3.06 -3.35 9.86
C VAL A 18 2.97 -3.30 11.39
N VAL A 19 1.90 -2.72 11.94
CA VAL A 19 1.69 -2.67 13.42
C VAL A 19 1.60 -4.06 14.02
N GLU A 20 0.80 -4.94 13.41
CA GLU A 20 0.59 -6.32 13.88
C GLU A 20 1.91 -7.10 13.89
N ILE A 21 2.65 -7.09 12.77
CA ILE A 21 3.92 -7.82 12.64
C ILE A 21 4.99 -7.28 13.60
N LEU A 22 5.11 -5.96 13.73
CA LEU A 22 6.05 -5.36 14.68
C LEU A 22 5.71 -5.76 16.11
N SER A 23 4.42 -5.68 16.52
CA SER A 23 3.98 -6.06 17.86
C SER A 23 4.33 -7.51 18.22
N ASP A 24 4.20 -8.41 17.25
CA ASP A 24 4.53 -9.83 17.45
C ASP A 24 6.05 -10.07 17.51
N THR A 25 6.82 -9.30 16.73
CA THR A 25 8.24 -9.59 16.49
C THR A 25 9.19 -8.88 17.47
N ILE A 26 8.93 -7.62 17.84
CA ILE A 26 9.89 -6.82 18.63
C ILE A 26 10.19 -7.40 19.99
N ARG A 27 9.26 -8.14 20.59
CA ARG A 27 9.44 -8.76 21.93
C ARG A 27 10.56 -9.78 21.95
N ALA A 28 10.75 -10.51 20.84
CA ALA A 28 11.80 -11.53 20.71
C ALA A 28 13.08 -10.94 20.09
N SER A 29 13.09 -9.69 19.69
CA SER A 29 14.26 -9.03 19.08
C SER A 29 15.31 -8.69 20.12
N SER A 30 16.56 -9.04 19.86
CA SER A 30 17.69 -8.62 20.71
C SER A 30 17.97 -7.11 20.63
N THR A 31 17.62 -6.47 19.52
CA THR A 31 17.88 -5.05 19.26
C THR A 31 16.70 -4.16 19.66
N PHE A 32 15.46 -4.62 19.39
CA PHE A 32 14.27 -3.78 19.46
C PHE A 32 13.32 -4.14 20.61
N SER A 33 13.73 -5.04 21.54
CA SER A 33 12.88 -5.46 22.65
C SER A 33 12.41 -4.32 23.55
N GLU A 34 13.16 -3.23 23.64
CA GLU A 34 12.79 -2.07 24.44
C GLU A 34 11.98 -1.01 23.66
N HIS A 35 11.84 -1.17 22.36
CA HIS A 35 11.08 -0.24 21.55
C HIS A 35 9.58 -0.38 21.78
N ARG A 36 8.85 0.72 21.56
CA ARG A 36 7.39 0.78 21.49
C ARG A 36 6.95 1.14 20.07
N ILE A 37 5.70 0.89 19.76
CA ILE A 37 5.09 1.15 18.44
C ILE A 37 4.05 2.25 18.64
N ILE A 38 4.20 3.37 17.97
CA ILE A 38 3.22 4.45 17.92
C ILE A 38 2.38 4.25 16.67
N ALA A 39 1.16 3.79 16.85
CA ALA A 39 0.18 3.60 15.78
C ALA A 39 -0.63 4.89 15.58
N GLN A 40 -0.18 5.74 14.64
CA GLN A 40 -0.87 6.99 14.34
C GLN A 40 -2.15 6.71 13.54
N THR A 41 -3.25 7.30 13.94
CA THR A 41 -4.54 7.21 13.27
C THR A 41 -5.29 8.55 13.28
N ARG A 42 -6.23 8.73 12.34
CA ARG A 42 -7.16 9.87 12.35
C ARG A 42 -8.32 9.68 13.33
N SER A 43 -8.56 8.44 13.79
CA SER A 43 -9.62 8.14 14.76
C SER A 43 -9.25 6.93 15.63
N ALA A 44 -9.04 7.18 16.90
CA ALA A 44 -8.84 6.13 17.92
C ALA A 44 -10.14 5.33 18.21
N LYS A 45 -11.28 5.79 17.69
CA LYS A 45 -12.58 5.11 17.88
C LYS A 45 -12.84 4.03 16.83
N SER A 46 -12.03 3.93 15.77
CA SER A 46 -12.17 2.88 14.75
C SER A 46 -11.99 1.48 15.35
N SER A 47 -12.58 0.45 14.72
CA SER A 47 -12.44 -0.94 15.15
C SER A 47 -10.97 -1.37 15.20
N THR A 48 -10.23 -1.09 14.15
CA THR A 48 -8.80 -1.41 14.04
C THR A 48 -7.97 -0.72 15.14
N ALA A 49 -8.23 0.57 15.42
CA ALA A 49 -7.53 1.27 16.50
C ALA A 49 -7.80 0.66 17.88
N LYS A 50 -9.03 0.20 18.13
CA LYS A 50 -9.39 -0.51 19.37
C LYS A 50 -8.72 -1.89 19.48
N GLU A 51 -8.50 -2.57 18.34
CA GLU A 51 -7.74 -3.82 18.32
C GLU A 51 -6.28 -3.57 18.64
N PHE A 52 -5.67 -2.52 18.04
CA PHE A 52 -4.28 -2.14 18.33
C PHE A 52 -4.04 -1.80 19.81
N ALA A 53 -4.99 -1.15 20.48
CA ALA A 53 -4.88 -0.85 21.90
C ALA A 53 -4.75 -2.09 22.80
N LYS A 54 -5.03 -3.29 22.27
CA LYS A 54 -4.87 -4.58 22.97
C LYS A 54 -3.52 -5.25 22.69
N LEU A 55 -2.79 -4.77 21.66
CA LEU A 55 -1.50 -5.32 21.28
C LEU A 55 -0.38 -4.89 22.22
N SER A 56 0.61 -5.76 22.36
CA SER A 56 1.76 -5.49 23.20
C SER A 56 2.63 -4.38 22.62
N LYS A 57 3.06 -3.43 23.48
CA LYS A 57 3.96 -2.33 23.11
C LYS A 57 3.39 -1.36 22.06
N VAL A 58 2.10 -1.42 21.76
CA VAL A 58 1.41 -0.52 20.85
C VAL A 58 0.71 0.59 21.62
N GLU A 59 1.03 1.82 21.25
CA GLU A 59 0.35 3.04 21.70
C GLU A 59 -0.42 3.63 20.51
N VAL A 60 -1.74 3.75 20.64
CA VAL A 60 -2.58 4.37 19.60
C VAL A 60 -2.63 5.87 19.83
N VAL A 61 -2.20 6.64 18.84
CA VAL A 61 -2.20 8.10 18.90
C VAL A 61 -3.13 8.67 17.83
N GLU A 62 -4.20 9.35 18.29
CA GLU A 62 -5.08 10.11 17.41
C GLU A 62 -4.46 11.47 17.11
N LEU A 63 -3.95 11.62 15.89
CA LEU A 63 -3.27 12.82 15.46
C LEU A 63 -3.41 12.98 13.94
N ASN A 64 -3.55 14.22 13.47
CA ASN A 64 -3.39 14.53 12.06
C ASN A 64 -1.90 14.51 11.70
N TRP A 65 -1.44 13.51 10.94
CA TRP A 65 -0.01 13.26 10.72
C TRP A 65 0.78 14.43 10.10
N PRO A 66 0.22 15.32 9.22
CA PRO A 66 0.93 16.50 8.76
C PRO A 66 1.28 17.51 9.88
N ALA A 67 0.62 17.41 11.04
CA ALA A 67 0.94 18.24 12.21
C ALA A 67 2.10 17.68 13.06
N ILE A 68 2.67 16.54 12.69
CA ILE A 68 3.82 15.96 13.40
C ILE A 68 5.04 16.84 13.16
N THR A 69 5.59 17.39 14.25
CA THR A 69 6.75 18.27 14.23
C THR A 69 8.03 17.53 14.62
N SER A 70 9.18 18.12 14.31
CA SER A 70 10.48 17.58 14.78
C SER A 70 10.59 17.55 16.31
N GLN A 71 9.92 18.46 17.01
CA GLN A 71 9.86 18.44 18.47
C GLN A 71 9.07 17.24 18.94
N TRP A 72 7.88 17.00 18.38
CA TRP A 72 7.04 15.86 18.72
C TRP A 72 7.78 14.52 18.49
N LEU A 73 8.47 14.38 17.36
CA LEU A 73 9.26 13.18 17.06
C LEU A 73 10.37 12.94 18.08
N ARG A 74 11.07 13.99 18.53
CA ARG A 74 12.09 13.88 19.59
C ARG A 74 11.50 13.52 20.95
N GLU A 75 10.40 14.17 21.34
CA GLU A 75 9.71 13.90 22.61
C GLU A 75 9.21 12.45 22.71
N HIS A 76 8.87 11.85 21.53
CA HIS A 76 8.44 10.46 21.47
C HIS A 76 9.57 9.48 21.13
N GLU A 77 10.83 9.97 21.08
CA GLU A 77 12.03 9.15 20.78
C GLU A 77 11.86 8.29 19.51
N VAL A 78 11.31 8.91 18.44
CA VAL A 78 11.06 8.20 17.19
C VAL A 78 12.38 7.97 16.45
N GLU A 79 12.77 6.70 16.34
CA GLU A 79 13.98 6.30 15.62
C GLU A 79 13.68 5.84 14.19
N ARG A 80 12.55 5.15 13.99
CA ARG A 80 12.18 4.58 12.70
C ARG A 80 10.72 4.88 12.37
N VAL A 81 10.47 5.09 11.11
CA VAL A 81 9.13 5.48 10.62
C VAL A 81 8.69 4.59 9.48
N PHE A 82 7.44 4.18 9.51
CA PHE A 82 6.69 3.77 8.32
C PHE A 82 5.68 4.86 7.99
N ILE A 83 5.57 5.22 6.69
CA ILE A 83 4.56 6.16 6.23
C ILE A 83 3.80 5.64 5.01
N ALA A 84 2.48 5.47 5.18
CA ALA A 84 1.52 5.27 4.12
C ALA A 84 0.59 6.48 4.08
N SER A 85 1.01 7.52 3.37
CA SER A 85 0.27 8.78 3.23
C SER A 85 -0.94 8.61 2.30
N HIS A 86 -1.80 9.63 2.26
CA HIS A 86 -2.88 9.72 1.27
C HIS A 86 -2.34 10.15 -0.11
N ASN A 87 -3.14 9.92 -1.15
CA ASN A 87 -2.83 10.35 -2.52
C ASN A 87 -3.60 11.62 -2.93
N GLN A 88 -3.87 12.54 -1.99
CA GLN A 88 -4.55 13.81 -2.26
C GLN A 88 -3.62 14.80 -2.98
N PRO A 89 -4.16 15.85 -3.64
CA PRO A 89 -3.35 16.83 -4.36
C PRO A 89 -2.28 17.54 -3.52
N ASN A 90 -2.44 17.59 -2.21
CA ASN A 90 -1.49 18.20 -1.26
C ASN A 90 -0.45 17.20 -0.69
N GLN A 91 -0.43 15.95 -1.15
CA GLN A 91 0.46 14.91 -0.64
C GLN A 91 1.93 15.35 -0.59
N PHE A 92 2.44 15.94 -1.69
CA PHE A 92 3.84 16.37 -1.71
C PHE A 92 4.15 17.40 -0.62
N ALA A 93 3.29 18.40 -0.44
CA ALA A 93 3.50 19.44 0.57
C ALA A 93 3.50 18.84 1.99
N GLU A 94 2.58 17.95 2.28
CA GLU A 94 2.45 17.34 3.60
C GLU A 94 3.54 16.30 3.87
N GLU A 95 3.82 15.41 2.92
CA GLU A 95 4.83 14.36 3.10
C GLU A 95 6.25 14.93 3.11
N SER A 96 6.54 15.97 2.30
CA SER A 96 7.82 16.68 2.35
C SER A 96 8.03 17.41 3.69
N GLY A 97 6.98 18.00 4.23
CA GLY A 97 6.98 18.61 5.58
C GLY A 97 7.28 17.58 6.67
N PHE A 98 6.67 16.41 6.58
CA PHE A 98 6.94 15.30 7.49
C PHE A 98 8.40 14.81 7.41
N PHE A 99 8.94 14.59 6.20
CA PHE A 99 10.35 14.18 6.05
C PHE A 99 11.33 15.25 6.51
N TYR A 100 11.01 16.52 6.30
CA TYR A 100 11.78 17.62 6.90
C TYR A 100 11.78 17.53 8.44
N ALA A 101 10.63 17.29 9.04
CA ALA A 101 10.53 17.13 10.49
C ALA A 101 11.31 15.91 10.98
N ALA A 102 11.22 14.78 10.28
CA ALA A 102 11.95 13.54 10.58
C ALA A 102 13.47 13.73 10.52
N LEU A 103 13.97 14.37 9.46
CA LEU A 103 15.39 14.72 9.32
C LEU A 103 15.88 15.62 10.49
N ARG A 104 15.07 16.65 10.83
CA ARG A 104 15.41 17.59 11.93
C ARG A 104 15.28 16.97 13.31
N ALA A 105 14.51 15.91 13.46
CA ALA A 105 14.41 15.15 14.70
C ALA A 105 15.56 14.16 14.90
N GLY A 106 16.26 13.77 13.85
CA GLY A 106 17.28 12.74 13.88
C GLY A 106 16.71 11.32 13.72
N VAL A 107 15.56 11.17 13.08
CA VAL A 107 15.02 9.85 12.69
C VAL A 107 16.08 9.14 11.85
N GLN A 108 16.34 7.88 12.17
CA GLN A 108 17.43 7.12 11.56
C GLN A 108 17.02 6.48 10.23
N TYR A 109 15.77 5.98 10.16
CA TYR A 109 15.29 5.25 8.99
C TYR A 109 13.80 5.43 8.74
N ALA A 110 13.45 5.63 7.48
CA ALA A 110 12.07 5.77 7.03
C ALA A 110 11.75 4.80 5.87
N VAL A 111 10.67 4.05 6.02
CA VAL A 111 10.08 3.23 4.94
C VAL A 111 8.78 3.90 4.51
N ARG A 112 8.66 4.21 3.23
CA ARG A 112 7.46 4.85 2.68
C ARG A 112 6.76 4.00 1.63
N ILE A 113 5.47 4.19 1.49
CA ILE A 113 4.70 3.64 0.38
C ILE A 113 4.69 4.64 -0.78
N SER A 114 5.00 4.14 -1.96
CA SER A 114 4.87 4.79 -3.26
C SER A 114 3.71 4.15 -4.05
N THR A 115 3.87 3.99 -5.35
CA THR A 115 2.87 3.36 -6.23
C THR A 115 3.55 2.54 -7.32
N THR A 116 2.78 2.01 -8.27
CA THR A 116 3.25 1.22 -9.42
C THR A 116 4.46 1.87 -10.09
N ALA A 117 5.58 1.18 -10.11
CA ALA A 117 6.90 1.70 -10.51
C ALA A 117 6.90 2.37 -11.89
N SER A 118 6.24 1.80 -12.90
CA SER A 118 6.16 2.36 -14.25
C SER A 118 5.50 3.75 -14.30
N ASN A 119 4.68 4.08 -13.31
CA ASN A 119 3.97 5.36 -13.24
C ASN A 119 4.72 6.42 -12.42
N VAL A 120 5.73 6.03 -11.65
CA VAL A 120 6.54 6.96 -10.81
C VAL A 120 7.54 7.70 -11.69
N ARG A 121 7.06 8.68 -12.45
CA ARG A 121 7.83 9.48 -13.40
C ARG A 121 7.24 10.89 -13.55
N PRO A 122 8.04 11.89 -13.97
CA PRO A 122 7.61 13.31 -13.98
C PRO A 122 6.54 13.62 -15.02
N ASP A 123 6.45 12.82 -16.09
CA ASP A 123 5.56 12.98 -17.22
C ASP A 123 4.33 12.05 -17.17
N CYS A 124 4.08 11.35 -16.06
CA CYS A 124 2.86 10.57 -15.88
C CYS A 124 1.61 11.47 -15.97
N PRO A 125 0.58 11.15 -16.77
CA PRO A 125 -0.64 11.95 -16.87
C PRO A 125 -1.33 12.09 -15.50
N ALA A 126 -1.35 11.02 -14.71
CA ALA A 126 -1.92 11.02 -13.38
C ALA A 126 -1.07 11.84 -12.39
N TYR A 127 -1.71 12.66 -11.55
CA TYR A 127 -0.96 13.52 -10.62
C TYR A 127 -0.36 12.75 -9.45
N TYR A 128 -1.03 11.72 -8.90
CA TYR A 128 -0.55 11.07 -7.69
C TYR A 128 0.80 10.33 -7.89
N PRO A 129 1.08 9.66 -9.03
CA PRO A 129 2.41 9.09 -9.24
C PRO A 129 3.49 10.16 -9.41
N ARG A 130 3.16 11.33 -10.02
CA ARG A 130 4.07 12.46 -10.08
C ARG A 130 4.45 12.98 -8.70
N GLN A 131 3.51 12.97 -7.74
CA GLN A 131 3.83 13.36 -6.37
C GLN A 131 4.79 12.36 -5.70
N HIS A 132 4.58 11.06 -5.91
CA HIS A 132 5.51 10.03 -5.43
C HIS A 132 6.90 10.21 -6.05
N TRP A 133 6.97 10.46 -7.35
CA TRP A 133 8.23 10.79 -8.02
C TRP A 133 8.92 12.02 -7.41
N ALA A 134 8.18 13.09 -7.17
CA ALA A 134 8.73 14.32 -6.59
C ALA A 134 9.26 14.11 -5.16
N ILE A 135 8.56 13.33 -4.35
CA ILE A 135 8.99 12.98 -2.99
C ILE A 135 10.28 12.13 -3.03
N GLU A 136 10.32 11.10 -3.89
CA GLU A 136 11.51 10.26 -4.05
C GLU A 136 12.71 11.09 -4.53
N THR A 137 12.51 11.99 -5.50
CA THR A 137 13.55 12.90 -6.00
C THR A 137 14.05 13.86 -4.90
N MET A 138 13.15 14.39 -4.08
CA MET A 138 13.54 15.23 -2.93
C MET A 138 14.41 14.45 -1.94
N LEU A 139 14.01 13.23 -1.60
CA LEU A 139 14.74 12.37 -0.66
C LEU A 139 16.11 11.92 -1.19
N GLU A 140 16.31 11.84 -2.51
CA GLU A 140 17.60 11.56 -3.13
C GLU A 140 18.62 12.69 -2.97
N SER A 141 18.16 13.91 -2.70
CA SER A 141 19.06 15.06 -2.56
C SER A 141 19.99 14.91 -1.36
N SER A 142 21.19 15.51 -1.45
CA SER A 142 22.19 15.51 -0.38
C SER A 142 21.71 16.15 0.93
N ALA A 143 20.64 16.96 0.87
CA ALA A 143 20.02 17.54 2.06
C ALA A 143 19.45 16.45 3.00
N TYR A 144 19.13 15.27 2.48
CA TYR A 144 18.55 14.14 3.22
C TYR A 144 19.56 13.01 3.52
N ASP A 145 20.86 13.18 3.27
CA ASP A 145 21.86 12.11 3.47
C ASP A 145 21.94 11.56 4.90
N LYS A 146 21.45 12.32 5.90
CA LYS A 146 21.43 11.89 7.31
C LYS A 146 20.18 11.05 7.66
N LEU A 147 19.21 10.94 6.79
CA LEU A 147 18.02 10.12 6.97
C LEU A 147 18.10 8.95 5.98
N HIS A 148 18.32 7.73 6.46
CA HIS A 148 18.16 6.57 5.60
C HIS A 148 16.70 6.40 5.22
N TRP A 149 16.42 6.03 3.98
CA TRP A 149 15.06 5.82 3.52
C TRP A 149 14.95 4.73 2.46
N THR A 150 13.77 4.12 2.41
CA THR A 150 13.38 3.15 1.39
C THR A 150 11.97 3.49 0.90
N SER A 151 11.76 3.45 -0.42
CA SER A 151 10.46 3.61 -1.05
C SER A 151 9.97 2.27 -1.58
N LEU A 152 8.80 1.83 -1.13
CA LEU A 152 8.13 0.63 -1.63
C LEU A 152 7.18 1.03 -2.76
N GLN A 153 7.35 0.44 -3.93
CA GLN A 153 6.57 0.69 -5.14
C GLN A 153 5.64 -0.50 -5.44
N PRO A 154 4.58 -0.70 -4.61
CA PRO A 154 3.64 -1.79 -4.85
C PRO A 154 2.82 -1.55 -6.11
N ASN A 155 2.53 -2.64 -6.82
CA ASN A 155 1.56 -2.64 -7.89
C ASN A 155 0.12 -2.58 -7.32
N VAL A 156 -0.89 -2.61 -8.18
CA VAL A 156 -2.29 -2.51 -7.77
C VAL A 156 -2.64 -3.56 -6.71
N PHE A 157 -3.50 -3.17 -5.76
CA PHE A 157 -3.90 -4.08 -4.69
C PHE A 157 -4.98 -5.06 -5.13
N LEU A 158 -4.77 -6.34 -4.82
CA LEU A 158 -5.64 -7.46 -5.19
C LEU A 158 -7.08 -7.29 -4.71
N GLY A 159 -7.29 -6.78 -3.49
CA GLY A 159 -8.62 -6.57 -2.95
C GLY A 159 -9.51 -5.70 -3.86
N MET A 160 -8.97 -4.57 -4.35
CA MET A 160 -9.67 -3.71 -5.31
C MET A 160 -9.78 -4.38 -6.68
N TRP A 161 -8.72 -5.04 -7.13
CA TRP A 161 -8.63 -5.66 -8.45
C TRP A 161 -9.61 -6.80 -8.66
N LEU A 162 -9.97 -7.52 -7.58
CA LEU A 162 -10.86 -8.68 -7.58
C LEU A 162 -12.25 -8.39 -7.01
N SER A 163 -12.56 -7.15 -6.59
CA SER A 163 -13.81 -6.81 -5.91
C SER A 163 -15.05 -7.17 -6.73
N SER A 164 -15.10 -6.79 -8.00
CA SER A 164 -16.24 -7.08 -8.89
C SER A 164 -16.41 -8.57 -9.15
N ALA A 165 -15.32 -9.33 -9.21
CA ALA A 165 -15.36 -10.79 -9.30
C ALA A 165 -15.98 -11.41 -8.05
N ALA A 166 -15.54 -10.96 -6.86
CA ALA A 166 -16.10 -11.44 -5.59
C ALA A 166 -17.60 -11.09 -5.45
N GLU A 167 -18.00 -9.88 -5.84
CA GLU A 167 -19.41 -9.45 -5.82
C GLU A 167 -20.28 -10.32 -6.73
N LEU A 168 -19.85 -10.60 -7.96
CA LEU A 168 -20.59 -11.48 -8.87
C LEU A 168 -20.74 -12.89 -8.28
N ILE A 169 -19.66 -13.47 -7.74
CA ILE A 169 -19.71 -14.81 -7.14
C ILE A 169 -20.72 -14.83 -5.97
N LYS A 170 -20.61 -13.87 -5.04
CA LYS A 170 -21.54 -13.76 -3.90
C LYS A 170 -22.99 -13.65 -4.36
N LYS A 171 -23.26 -12.83 -5.37
CA LYS A 171 -24.61 -12.64 -5.93
C LYS A 171 -25.18 -13.94 -6.50
N VAL A 172 -24.39 -14.67 -7.28
CA VAL A 172 -24.82 -15.95 -7.86
C VAL A 172 -25.06 -17.00 -6.78
N GLN A 173 -24.14 -17.14 -5.83
CA GLN A 173 -24.23 -18.11 -4.73
C GLN A 173 -25.42 -17.84 -3.80
N ASN A 174 -25.81 -16.58 -3.62
CA ASN A 174 -26.98 -16.19 -2.82
C ASN A 174 -28.30 -16.28 -3.59
N GLY A 175 -28.34 -16.93 -4.75
CA GLY A 175 -29.58 -17.15 -5.51
C GLY A 175 -30.05 -15.91 -6.28
N GLY A 176 -29.16 -14.99 -6.64
CA GLY A 176 -29.45 -13.70 -7.25
C GLY A 176 -29.93 -13.71 -8.71
N GLY A 177 -30.55 -14.78 -9.20
CA GLY A 177 -31.19 -14.82 -10.50
C GLY A 177 -30.21 -14.75 -11.68
N LYS A 178 -30.51 -13.90 -12.69
CA LYS A 178 -29.67 -13.71 -13.89
C LYS A 178 -28.30 -13.12 -13.52
N GLN A 179 -27.24 -13.66 -14.12
CA GLN A 179 -25.89 -13.11 -13.96
C GLN A 179 -25.82 -11.67 -14.48
N ASP A 180 -25.19 -10.81 -13.68
CA ASP A 180 -24.82 -9.48 -14.16
C ASP A 180 -23.58 -9.54 -15.07
N THR A 181 -23.31 -8.44 -15.77
CA THR A 181 -22.07 -8.28 -16.52
C THR A 181 -20.89 -8.19 -15.55
N LEU A 182 -19.91 -9.08 -15.69
CA LEU A 182 -18.65 -8.98 -14.97
C LEU A 182 -17.80 -7.85 -15.58
N ARG A 183 -17.58 -6.79 -14.79
CA ARG A 183 -16.78 -5.63 -15.17
C ARG A 183 -15.43 -5.68 -14.52
N LEU A 184 -14.37 -5.78 -15.30
CA LEU A 184 -13.00 -5.91 -14.81
C LEU A 184 -12.15 -4.72 -15.26
N MET A 185 -11.45 -4.09 -14.34
CA MET A 185 -10.39 -3.13 -14.68
C MET A 185 -9.26 -3.82 -15.46
N ALA A 186 -9.07 -5.11 -15.27
CA ALA A 186 -8.03 -5.89 -15.93
C ALA A 186 -8.18 -5.91 -17.45
N ASN A 187 -7.03 -5.87 -18.16
CA ASN A 187 -6.98 -6.24 -19.57
C ASN A 187 -7.19 -7.75 -19.69
N ARG A 188 -7.85 -8.20 -20.77
CA ARG A 188 -8.12 -9.61 -21.00
C ARG A 188 -6.85 -10.47 -20.96
N ASP A 189 -5.83 -10.07 -21.71
CA ASP A 189 -4.67 -10.89 -22.02
C ASP A 189 -3.34 -10.34 -21.44
N LYS A 190 -3.28 -9.05 -21.05
CA LYS A 190 -2.09 -8.48 -20.42
C LYS A 190 -2.07 -8.82 -18.93
N PRO A 191 -1.00 -9.46 -18.44
CA PRO A 191 -0.86 -9.78 -17.03
C PRO A 191 -0.50 -8.54 -16.20
N VAL A 192 -1.00 -8.49 -14.96
CA VAL A 192 -0.67 -7.49 -13.97
C VAL A 192 -0.18 -8.19 -12.70
N GLY A 193 0.93 -7.72 -12.15
CA GLY A 193 1.51 -8.22 -10.89
C GLY A 193 0.80 -7.64 -9.67
N ALA A 194 -0.54 -7.77 -9.60
CA ALA A 194 -1.30 -7.27 -8.47
C ALA A 194 -0.83 -7.92 -7.15
N ILE A 195 -0.80 -7.14 -6.06
CA ILE A 195 -0.22 -7.57 -4.79
C ILE A 195 -1.20 -7.41 -3.62
N GLU A 196 -1.09 -8.25 -2.61
CA GLU A 196 -1.84 -8.09 -1.37
C GLU A 196 -1.13 -7.12 -0.41
N PRO A 197 -1.84 -6.13 0.19
CA PRO A 197 -1.26 -5.20 1.15
C PRO A 197 -0.51 -5.86 2.32
N MET A 198 -0.90 -7.05 2.73
CA MET A 198 -0.21 -7.78 3.80
C MET A 198 1.22 -8.18 3.39
N ASP A 199 1.46 -8.60 2.14
CA ASP A 199 2.82 -8.87 1.65
C ASP A 199 3.69 -7.60 1.68
N VAL A 200 3.11 -6.45 1.32
CA VAL A 200 3.79 -5.14 1.44
C VAL A 200 4.11 -4.82 2.90
N SER A 201 3.20 -5.15 3.82
CA SER A 201 3.40 -4.95 5.26
C SER A 201 4.53 -5.81 5.81
N VAL A 202 4.64 -7.06 5.34
CA VAL A 202 5.75 -7.96 5.70
C VAL A 202 7.09 -7.36 5.28
N VAL A 203 7.21 -6.88 4.05
CA VAL A 203 8.43 -6.22 3.55
C VAL A 203 8.74 -4.99 4.40
N ALA A 204 7.77 -4.12 4.64
CA ALA A 204 7.96 -2.90 5.41
C ALA A 204 8.40 -3.18 6.85
N ALA A 205 7.74 -4.13 7.53
CA ALA A 205 8.08 -4.49 8.90
C ALA A 205 9.49 -5.09 9.00
N LYS A 206 9.88 -5.98 8.08
CA LYS A 206 11.24 -6.54 8.02
C LYS A 206 12.30 -5.47 7.79
N LEU A 207 12.04 -4.50 6.87
CA LEU A 207 12.93 -3.37 6.65
C LEU A 207 13.09 -2.51 7.91
N LEU A 208 11.99 -2.24 8.61
CA LEU A 208 12.03 -1.51 9.88
C LEU A 208 12.81 -2.25 10.98
N LEU A 209 12.89 -3.57 10.92
CA LEU A 209 13.63 -4.42 11.86
C LEU A 209 15.07 -4.72 11.41
N GLU A 210 15.47 -4.27 10.22
CA GLU A 210 16.84 -4.50 9.71
C GLU A 210 17.85 -3.68 10.53
N ASN A 211 18.89 -4.35 11.06
CA ASN A 211 19.90 -3.69 11.86
C ASN A 211 20.78 -2.78 11.02
N ASP A 212 21.16 -3.20 9.81
CA ASP A 212 21.97 -2.43 8.87
C ASP A 212 21.09 -1.80 7.78
N THR A 213 20.51 -0.66 8.09
CA THR A 213 19.66 0.07 7.14
C THR A 213 20.42 0.67 5.95
N ALA A 214 21.75 0.71 6.00
CA ALA A 214 22.56 1.22 4.88
C ALA A 214 22.39 0.41 3.60
N LYS A 215 22.13 -0.91 3.73
CA LYS A 215 21.84 -1.80 2.59
C LYS A 215 20.60 -1.39 1.79
N HIS A 216 19.64 -0.74 2.45
CA HIS A 216 18.36 -0.37 1.89
C HIS A 216 18.21 1.15 1.71
N ASN A 217 19.29 1.91 2.04
CA ASN A 217 19.24 3.37 1.94
C ASN A 217 19.09 3.83 0.50
N LYS A 218 18.14 4.73 0.26
CA LYS A 218 17.77 5.25 -1.07
C LYS A 218 17.24 4.19 -2.05
N ALA A 219 16.91 3.01 -1.55
CA ALA A 219 16.34 1.95 -2.38
C ALA A 219 14.88 2.24 -2.75
N LYS A 220 14.54 1.91 -3.99
CA LYS A 220 13.17 1.92 -4.53
C LYS A 220 12.84 0.50 -4.94
N TYR A 221 12.04 -0.17 -4.13
CA TYR A 221 11.72 -1.57 -4.33
C TYR A 221 10.37 -1.76 -5.01
N VAL A 222 10.40 -2.37 -6.18
CA VAL A 222 9.19 -2.78 -6.90
C VAL A 222 8.61 -4.03 -6.24
N LEU A 223 7.31 -4.00 -6.00
CA LEU A 223 6.58 -5.09 -5.35
C LEU A 223 5.40 -5.53 -6.22
N ASN A 224 5.45 -6.77 -6.70
CA ASN A 224 4.33 -7.47 -7.31
C ASN A 224 3.96 -8.67 -6.45
N GLY A 225 2.76 -9.21 -6.63
CA GLY A 225 2.37 -10.49 -6.05
C GLY A 225 3.23 -11.65 -6.57
N PRO A 226 3.09 -12.85 -5.96
CA PRO A 226 3.89 -14.02 -6.32
C PRO A 226 3.65 -14.48 -7.77
N GLU A 227 2.50 -14.12 -8.33
CA GLU A 227 2.11 -14.40 -9.69
C GLU A 227 1.36 -13.21 -10.32
N SER A 228 1.55 -13.04 -11.63
CA SER A 228 0.78 -12.06 -12.39
C SER A 228 -0.53 -12.66 -12.86
N ILE A 229 -1.58 -11.82 -12.96
CA ILE A 229 -2.92 -12.27 -13.33
C ILE A 229 -3.49 -11.46 -14.50
N THR A 230 -4.11 -12.15 -15.48
CA THR A 230 -4.85 -11.55 -16.57
C THR A 230 -6.35 -11.48 -16.29
N GLY A 231 -7.07 -10.64 -17.03
CA GLY A 231 -8.53 -10.61 -16.95
C GLY A 231 -9.17 -11.96 -17.30
N ALA A 232 -8.61 -12.68 -18.30
CA ALA A 232 -9.09 -14.02 -18.66
C ALA A 232 -8.94 -15.02 -17.49
N GLN A 233 -7.84 -14.95 -16.74
CA GLN A 233 -7.65 -15.79 -15.56
C GLN A 233 -8.62 -15.43 -14.42
N ILE A 234 -8.93 -14.13 -14.24
CA ILE A 234 -9.97 -13.72 -13.27
C ILE A 234 -11.33 -14.30 -13.65
N VAL A 235 -11.71 -14.25 -14.94
CA VAL A 235 -12.95 -14.86 -15.43
C VAL A 235 -12.97 -16.36 -15.14
N ALA A 236 -11.87 -17.07 -15.43
CA ALA A 236 -11.78 -18.51 -15.14
C ALA A 236 -11.94 -18.83 -13.63
N MET A 237 -11.37 -18.02 -12.75
CA MET A 237 -11.55 -18.17 -11.29
C MET A 237 -13.00 -17.93 -10.87
N VAL A 238 -13.72 -17.00 -11.51
CA VAL A 238 -15.15 -16.77 -11.24
C VAL A 238 -15.97 -17.98 -11.71
N GLU A 239 -15.77 -18.44 -12.95
CA GLU A 239 -16.48 -19.58 -13.54
C GLU A 239 -16.32 -20.85 -12.71
N GLU A 240 -15.12 -21.11 -12.21
CA GLU A 240 -14.84 -22.23 -11.30
C GLU A 240 -15.69 -22.18 -10.04
N ARG A 241 -15.82 -20.99 -9.43
CA ARG A 241 -16.51 -20.81 -8.14
C ARG A 241 -18.05 -20.78 -8.28
N ILE A 242 -18.56 -20.35 -9.42
CA ILE A 242 -20.00 -20.35 -9.68
C ILE A 242 -20.49 -21.64 -10.37
N GLY A 243 -19.57 -22.48 -10.87
CA GLY A 243 -19.90 -23.72 -11.58
C GLY A 243 -20.55 -23.52 -12.95
N ALA A 244 -20.41 -22.33 -13.54
CA ALA A 244 -21.02 -21.97 -14.82
C ALA A 244 -20.16 -20.97 -15.58
N LYS A 245 -20.43 -20.80 -16.90
CA LYS A 245 -19.79 -19.75 -17.68
C LYS A 245 -20.32 -18.37 -17.30
N VAL A 246 -19.45 -17.35 -17.38
CA VAL A 246 -19.85 -15.95 -17.24
C VAL A 246 -20.46 -15.49 -18.56
N ASP A 247 -21.74 -15.07 -18.54
CA ASP A 247 -22.49 -14.69 -19.74
C ASP A 247 -21.90 -13.47 -20.46
N ASN A 248 -21.54 -12.45 -19.69
CA ASN A 248 -21.04 -11.18 -20.24
C ASN A 248 -19.85 -10.68 -19.43
N VAL A 249 -18.76 -10.31 -20.13
CA VAL A 249 -17.56 -9.72 -19.53
C VAL A 249 -17.17 -8.45 -20.24
N VAL A 250 -16.87 -7.41 -19.49
CA VAL A 250 -16.25 -6.16 -19.98
C VAL A 250 -14.89 -6.01 -19.34
N PHE A 251 -13.85 -5.95 -20.15
CA PHE A 251 -12.47 -5.73 -19.72
C PHE A 251 -12.09 -4.25 -19.85
N ARG A 252 -11.09 -3.79 -19.11
CA ARG A 252 -10.63 -2.39 -19.08
C ARG A 252 -11.75 -1.44 -18.64
N ASP A 253 -12.61 -1.90 -17.76
CA ASP A 253 -13.74 -1.13 -17.26
C ASP A 253 -13.36 -0.36 -15.99
N ASN A 254 -13.24 0.95 -16.12
CA ASN A 254 -12.89 1.85 -15.03
C ASN A 254 -14.16 2.50 -14.39
N SER A 255 -15.39 2.04 -14.71
CA SER A 255 -16.64 2.65 -14.21
C SER A 255 -16.76 2.62 -12.69
N MET A 256 -16.18 1.62 -12.03
CA MET A 256 -16.09 1.54 -10.56
C MET A 256 -15.44 2.79 -9.94
N LEU A 257 -14.47 3.39 -10.60
CA LEU A 257 -13.83 4.63 -10.13
C LEU A 257 -14.79 5.85 -10.20
N ASP A 258 -15.73 5.86 -11.13
CA ASP A 258 -16.78 6.88 -11.19
C ASP A 258 -17.77 6.73 -10.03
N GLU A 259 -18.12 5.49 -9.66
CA GLU A 259 -18.96 5.18 -8.50
C GLU A 259 -18.28 5.62 -7.20
N PHE A 260 -16.98 5.32 -7.04
CA PHE A 260 -16.19 5.80 -5.89
C PHE A 260 -16.11 7.34 -5.84
N ALA A 261 -15.93 7.98 -7.00
CA ALA A 261 -15.91 9.44 -7.09
C ALA A 261 -17.27 10.06 -6.70
N ALA A 262 -18.38 9.41 -7.06
CA ALA A 262 -19.72 9.85 -6.68
C ALA A 262 -19.99 9.64 -5.17
N ALA A 263 -19.50 8.54 -4.60
CA ALA A 263 -19.64 8.23 -3.17
C ALA A 263 -18.74 9.09 -2.26
N SER A 264 -17.63 9.61 -2.79
CA SER A 264 -16.65 10.40 -2.05
C SER A 264 -16.23 11.65 -2.85
N PRO A 265 -17.06 12.70 -2.88
CA PRO A 265 -16.80 13.91 -3.67
C PRO A 265 -15.45 14.58 -3.39
N GLU A 266 -14.96 14.48 -2.15
CA GLU A 266 -13.66 14.99 -1.72
C GLU A 266 -12.49 14.24 -2.37
N LEU A 267 -12.70 13.00 -2.84
CA LEU A 267 -11.71 12.17 -3.54
C LEU A 267 -11.89 12.16 -5.06
N LYS A 268 -12.83 12.93 -5.62
CA LYS A 268 -13.15 12.93 -7.04
C LYS A 268 -11.91 13.12 -7.93
N ASN A 269 -11.05 14.06 -7.58
CA ASN A 269 -9.81 14.31 -8.33
C ASN A 269 -8.83 13.13 -8.27
N LEU A 270 -8.78 12.42 -7.13
CA LEU A 270 -7.97 11.22 -6.99
C LEU A 270 -8.46 10.11 -7.93
N PHE A 271 -9.75 9.82 -7.92
CA PHE A 271 -10.32 8.78 -8.79
C PHE A 271 -10.18 9.12 -10.28
N ALA A 272 -10.34 10.39 -10.66
CA ALA A 272 -10.09 10.82 -12.03
C ALA A 272 -8.65 10.53 -12.46
N THR A 273 -7.66 10.88 -11.63
CA THR A 273 -6.24 10.61 -11.94
C THR A 273 -5.91 9.10 -11.91
N MET A 274 -6.63 8.29 -11.13
CA MET A 274 -6.49 6.83 -11.17
C MET A 274 -6.96 6.24 -12.49
N LYS A 275 -8.01 6.78 -13.10
CA LYS A 275 -8.45 6.39 -14.45
C LYS A 275 -7.35 6.66 -15.47
N GLU A 276 -6.78 7.85 -15.46
CA GLU A 276 -5.66 8.21 -16.34
C GLU A 276 -4.46 7.28 -16.18
N ALA A 277 -4.11 6.94 -14.93
CA ALA A 277 -3.02 6.01 -14.65
C ALA A 277 -3.31 4.58 -15.12
N ALA A 278 -4.55 4.12 -14.97
CA ALA A 278 -4.98 2.80 -15.45
C ALA A 278 -4.94 2.72 -16.98
N ASP A 279 -5.48 3.73 -17.67
CA ASP A 279 -5.50 3.77 -19.13
C ASP A 279 -4.08 3.76 -19.70
N GLU A 280 -3.17 4.53 -19.11
CA GLU A 280 -1.76 4.53 -19.53
C GLU A 280 -1.09 3.18 -19.28
N THR A 281 -1.36 2.54 -18.15
CA THR A 281 -0.84 1.19 -17.86
C THR A 281 -1.36 0.16 -18.87
N PHE A 282 -2.63 0.28 -19.30
CA PHE A 282 -3.20 -0.61 -20.29
C PHE A 282 -2.60 -0.42 -21.68
N ASP A 283 -2.30 0.80 -22.07
CA ASP A 283 -1.79 1.16 -23.40
C ASP A 283 -0.26 1.18 -23.48
N SER A 284 0.40 1.16 -22.31
CA SER A 284 1.86 1.17 -22.23
C SER A 284 2.45 -0.04 -22.98
N PRO A 285 3.39 0.19 -23.91
CA PRO A 285 4.17 -0.89 -24.52
C PRO A 285 5.22 -1.44 -23.55
N LEU A 286 5.42 -0.79 -22.40
CA LEU A 286 6.44 -1.18 -21.43
C LEU A 286 6.03 -2.49 -20.74
N PRO A 287 6.97 -3.44 -20.60
CA PRO A 287 6.71 -4.66 -19.85
C PRO A 287 6.44 -4.32 -18.38
N THR A 288 5.68 -5.16 -17.70
CA THR A 288 5.53 -5.06 -16.24
C THR A 288 6.92 -5.10 -15.60
N VAL A 289 7.24 -4.10 -14.79
CA VAL A 289 8.50 -4.09 -14.05
C VAL A 289 8.47 -5.23 -13.03
N PRO A 290 9.42 -6.18 -13.05
CA PRO A 290 9.41 -7.30 -12.10
C PRO A 290 9.64 -6.84 -10.68
N THR A 291 9.28 -7.68 -9.70
CA THR A 291 9.65 -7.48 -8.29
C THR A 291 11.17 -7.39 -8.17
N SER A 292 11.64 -6.44 -7.40
CA SER A 292 13.08 -6.25 -7.14
C SER A 292 13.70 -7.52 -6.59
N GLN A 293 14.88 -7.93 -7.13
CA GLN A 293 15.54 -9.16 -6.71
C GLN A 293 15.85 -9.17 -5.21
N ASP A 294 16.30 -8.04 -4.67
CA ASP A 294 16.55 -7.91 -3.22
C ASP A 294 15.32 -8.24 -2.37
N ILE A 295 14.12 -7.94 -2.86
CA ILE A 295 12.87 -8.29 -2.17
C ILE A 295 12.55 -9.78 -2.29
N LEU A 296 12.79 -10.38 -3.46
CA LEU A 296 12.60 -11.82 -3.65
C LEU A 296 13.52 -12.62 -2.72
N ASP A 297 14.73 -12.13 -2.47
CA ASP A 297 15.70 -12.77 -1.57
C ASP A 297 15.38 -12.49 -0.08
N PHE A 298 14.84 -11.32 0.23
CA PHE A 298 14.65 -10.82 1.59
C PHE A 298 13.27 -11.17 2.19
N ALA A 299 12.20 -10.93 1.42
CA ALA A 299 10.81 -11.07 1.85
C ALA A 299 9.89 -11.28 0.63
N PRO A 300 9.98 -12.42 -0.07
CA PRO A 300 9.20 -12.66 -1.26
C PRO A 300 7.69 -12.64 -0.95
N PRO A 301 6.87 -11.95 -1.75
CA PRO A 301 5.42 -11.98 -1.65
C PRO A 301 4.87 -13.41 -1.77
N GLN A 302 3.82 -13.73 -1.00
CA GLN A 302 3.30 -15.11 -0.87
C GLN A 302 1.81 -15.22 -1.18
N ILE A 303 1.05 -14.13 -1.06
CA ILE A 303 -0.42 -14.19 -1.11
C ILE A 303 -0.88 -14.13 -2.56
N THR A 304 -1.49 -15.23 -3.02
CA THR A 304 -1.95 -15.38 -4.40
C THR A 304 -3.29 -14.68 -4.68
N PRO A 305 -3.60 -14.34 -5.94
CA PRO A 305 -4.92 -13.82 -6.32
C PRO A 305 -6.07 -14.75 -5.93
N ALA A 306 -5.90 -16.07 -6.06
CA ALA A 306 -6.90 -17.06 -5.65
C ALA A 306 -7.14 -16.99 -4.13
N GLY A 307 -6.08 -16.90 -3.34
CA GLY A 307 -6.17 -16.76 -1.88
C GLY A 307 -6.90 -15.48 -1.45
N VAL A 308 -6.65 -14.35 -2.13
CA VAL A 308 -7.37 -13.10 -1.86
C VAL A 308 -8.85 -13.22 -2.26
N LEU A 309 -9.15 -13.81 -3.41
CA LEU A 309 -10.53 -14.02 -3.81
C LEU A 309 -11.30 -14.86 -2.78
N ASP A 310 -10.68 -15.91 -2.25
CA ASP A 310 -11.29 -16.74 -1.20
C ASP A 310 -11.49 -15.98 0.13
N GLN A 311 -10.61 -15.02 0.45
CA GLN A 311 -10.79 -14.11 1.60
C GLN A 311 -11.95 -13.14 1.37
N LEU A 312 -12.07 -12.59 0.16
CA LEU A 312 -13.17 -11.68 -0.19
C LEU A 312 -14.54 -12.37 -0.18
N LEU A 313 -14.60 -13.69 -0.34
CA LEU A 313 -15.84 -14.47 -0.34
C LEU A 313 -16.33 -14.83 1.09
N LYS A 314 -15.52 -14.74 2.10
CA LYS A 314 -15.90 -14.93 3.52
C LYS A 314 -16.68 -13.72 4.04
#